data_8f17e7bd3251dbce991226fdf6da0130
#
_entry.id   8f17e7bd3251dbce991226fdf6da0130
#
_cell.length_a   1.000
_cell.length_b   1.000
_cell.length_c   1.000
_cell.angle_alpha   90.00
_cell.angle_beta   90.00
_cell.angle_gamma   90.00
#
_symmetry.space_group_name_H-M   'P 1'
#
loop_
_entity.id
_entity.type
_entity.pdbx_description
1 polymer ?
#
loop_
_entity_poly.entity_id
_entity_poly.type
_entity_poly.pdbx_seq_one_letter_code
_entity_poly.pdbx_strand_id
1 'polypeptide(L)'
;LVTTPYSPTGFVFPCFVGGIGAAYVLSQTIPEILRKIKSQRLGHTLDLVSLSHLSTSLTNSSVLILVYVVTNVCMSAMIIAQKNSPREYMTAIIAYIVMTILLSITIMYKYAAETMKRVKAFSNLYKIGCTRKKIASYIKKEVILFYSLLVLIPIVYLTIVMIQVYMHTPDTLGLIIMLFGVDIIPQMILAVM
;
A
#
# COMPACT_ATOMS: atom_id res chain seq x y z
N LEU A 1 12.35 -1.62 22.45
CA LEU A 1 12.07 -2.92 21.79
C LEU A 1 13.25 -3.91 21.91
N VAL A 2 14.41 -3.47 22.37
CA VAL A 2 15.67 -4.26 22.38
C VAL A 2 15.87 -5.09 23.67
N THR A 3 15.00 -4.92 24.68
CA THR A 3 15.26 -5.47 26.04
C THR A 3 14.30 -6.58 26.50
N THR A 4 13.32 -6.97 25.71
CA THR A 4 12.47 -8.12 26.07
C THR A 4 13.01 -9.39 25.42
N PRO A 5 13.07 -10.54 26.13
CA PRO A 5 13.42 -11.81 25.52
C PRO A 5 12.47 -12.05 24.35
N TYR A 6 13.01 -12.40 23.20
CA TYR A 6 12.28 -12.64 21.96
C TYR A 6 11.24 -13.75 22.16
N SER A 7 10.04 -13.37 22.53
CA SER A 7 8.88 -14.27 22.47
C SER A 7 8.17 -14.02 21.14
N PRO A 8 7.99 -15.02 20.28
CA PRO A 8 7.33 -14.87 18.98
C PRO A 8 5.95 -14.22 19.10
N THR A 9 5.21 -14.52 20.14
CA THR A 9 3.89 -13.95 20.43
C THR A 9 3.95 -12.47 20.86
N GLY A 10 5.00 -12.06 21.59
CA GLY A 10 5.20 -10.68 22.02
C GLY A 10 5.54 -9.73 20.87
N PHE A 11 5.97 -10.27 19.72
CA PHE A 11 6.30 -9.50 18.52
C PHE A 11 5.07 -9.04 17.73
N VAL A 12 3.96 -9.77 17.80
CA VAL A 12 2.73 -9.46 17.04
C VAL A 12 2.11 -8.13 17.47
N PHE A 13 2.09 -7.83 18.77
CA PHE A 13 1.48 -6.59 19.28
C PHE A 13 2.19 -5.31 18.81
N PRO A 14 3.53 -5.16 18.93
CA PRO A 14 4.24 -4.01 18.37
C PRO A 14 4.07 -3.88 16.84
N CYS A 15 4.00 -4.98 16.10
CA CYS A 15 3.73 -4.98 14.67
C CYS A 15 2.33 -4.43 14.36
N PHE A 16 1.32 -4.80 15.14
CA PHE A 16 -0.03 -4.28 14.99
C PHE A 16 -0.08 -2.77 15.21
N VAL A 17 0.51 -2.27 16.29
CA VAL A 17 0.57 -0.82 16.59
C VAL A 17 1.35 -0.07 15.50
N GLY A 18 2.47 -0.63 15.04
CA GLY A 18 3.26 -0.06 13.95
C GLY A 18 2.51 -0.05 12.62
N GLY A 19 1.73 -1.11 12.33
CA GLY A 19 0.85 -1.19 11.16
C GLY A 19 -0.22 -0.08 11.14
N ILE A 20 -0.85 0.19 12.28
CA ILE A 20 -1.78 1.32 12.42
C ILE A 20 -1.08 2.65 12.16
N GLY A 21 0.14 2.85 12.71
CA GLY A 21 0.95 4.04 12.46
C GLY A 21 1.29 4.22 10.97
N ALA A 22 1.74 3.16 10.29
CA ALA A 22 2.02 3.18 8.86
C ALA A 22 0.78 3.50 8.02
N ALA A 23 -0.37 2.92 8.37
CA ALA A 23 -1.65 3.21 7.72
C ALA A 23 -2.09 4.67 7.93
N TYR A 24 -1.87 5.23 9.11
CA TYR A 24 -2.15 6.63 9.40
C TYR A 24 -1.28 7.57 8.54
N VAL A 25 0.00 7.29 8.42
CA VAL A 25 0.92 8.04 7.53
C VAL A 25 0.41 8.01 6.09
N LEU A 26 0.01 6.84 5.58
CA LEU A 26 -0.48 6.71 4.21
C LEU A 26 -1.79 7.44 3.97
N SER A 27 -2.72 7.38 4.92
CA SER A 27 -4.09 7.90 4.75
C SER A 27 -4.24 9.39 5.08
N GLN A 28 -3.40 9.94 5.94
CA GLN A 28 -3.50 11.32 6.43
C GLN A 28 -2.30 12.17 6.05
N THR A 29 -1.10 11.75 6.39
CA THR A 29 0.11 12.57 6.23
C THR A 29 0.47 12.78 4.76
N ILE A 30 0.37 11.73 3.92
CA ILE A 30 0.71 11.85 2.50
C ILE A 30 -0.25 12.77 1.75
N PRO A 31 -1.60 12.67 1.89
CA PRO A 31 -2.51 13.64 1.27
C PRO A 31 -2.24 15.09 1.68
N GLU A 32 -1.86 15.35 2.94
CA GLU A 32 -1.49 16.70 3.40
C GLU A 32 -0.20 17.20 2.73
N ILE A 33 0.81 16.35 2.64
CA ILE A 33 2.07 16.67 1.95
C ILE A 33 1.80 16.96 0.46
N LEU A 34 0.98 16.15 -0.20
CA LEU A 34 0.59 16.37 -1.60
C LEU A 34 -0.15 17.70 -1.79
N ARG A 35 -1.02 18.07 -0.84
CA ARG A 35 -1.69 19.39 -0.85
C ARG A 35 -0.69 20.54 -0.67
N LYS A 36 0.32 20.41 0.19
CA LYS A 36 1.40 21.40 0.36
C LYS A 36 2.25 21.55 -0.90
N ILE A 37 2.65 20.44 -1.52
CA ILE A 37 3.42 20.46 -2.78
C ILE A 37 2.59 21.12 -3.89
N LYS A 38 1.28 20.88 -3.93
CA LYS A 38 0.36 21.53 -4.85
C LYS A 38 0.40 23.06 -4.72
N SER A 39 0.41 23.60 -3.51
CA SER A 39 0.43 25.06 -3.28
C SER A 39 1.75 25.73 -3.72
N GLN A 40 2.84 24.97 -3.78
CA GLN A 40 4.17 25.48 -4.17
C GLN A 40 4.46 25.38 -5.67
N ARG A 41 3.75 24.52 -6.42
CA ARG A 41 3.99 24.28 -7.86
C ARG A 41 2.85 24.81 -8.74
N LEU A 42 2.63 26.11 -8.74
CA LEU A 42 1.58 26.77 -9.53
C LEU A 42 1.81 26.80 -11.06
N GLY A 43 2.96 26.31 -11.55
CA GLY A 43 3.35 26.44 -12.97
C GLY A 43 2.79 25.39 -13.95
N HIS A 44 2.35 24.21 -13.49
CA HIS A 44 1.85 23.13 -14.35
C HIS A 44 0.44 22.68 -13.93
N THR A 45 -0.57 23.29 -14.53
CA THR A 45 -1.99 23.09 -14.19
C THR A 45 -2.44 21.64 -14.25
N LEU A 46 -1.90 20.83 -15.16
CA LEU A 46 -2.29 19.43 -15.33
C LEU A 46 -1.71 18.50 -14.23
N ASP A 47 -0.47 18.73 -13.82
CA ASP A 47 0.14 17.98 -12.70
C ASP A 47 -0.57 18.31 -11.37
N LEU A 48 -1.07 19.55 -11.23
CA LEU A 48 -1.86 19.97 -10.07
C LEU A 48 -3.21 19.24 -9.99
N VAL A 49 -3.86 19.03 -11.14
CA VAL A 49 -5.12 18.26 -11.19
C VAL A 49 -4.88 16.80 -10.79
N SER A 50 -3.83 16.17 -11.31
CA SER A 50 -3.46 14.78 -10.97
C SER A 50 -3.16 14.63 -9.46
N LEU A 51 -2.35 15.51 -8.88
CA LEU A 51 -2.04 15.53 -7.45
C LEU A 51 -3.28 15.74 -6.57
N SER A 52 -4.20 16.62 -7.01
CA SER A 52 -5.46 16.84 -6.29
C SER A 52 -6.35 15.60 -6.30
N HIS A 53 -6.46 14.95 -7.45
CA HIS A 53 -7.24 13.71 -7.58
C HIS A 53 -6.64 12.58 -6.75
N LEU A 54 -5.31 12.41 -6.79
CA LEU A 54 -4.60 11.43 -5.98
C LEU A 54 -4.85 11.64 -4.48
N SER A 55 -4.70 12.87 -4.00
CA SER A 55 -4.98 13.22 -2.60
C SER A 55 -6.41 12.86 -2.19
N THR A 56 -7.39 13.15 -3.04
CA THR A 56 -8.81 12.81 -2.79
C THR A 56 -9.04 11.31 -2.81
N SER A 57 -8.43 10.56 -3.76
CA SER A 57 -8.55 9.10 -3.82
C SER A 57 -7.96 8.43 -2.58
N LEU A 58 -6.79 8.88 -2.12
CA LEU A 58 -6.16 8.36 -0.90
C LEU A 58 -7.04 8.61 0.33
N THR A 59 -7.60 9.81 0.45
CA THR A 59 -8.48 10.16 1.58
C THR A 59 -9.77 9.34 1.55
N ASN A 60 -10.41 9.18 0.39
CA ASN A 60 -11.65 8.42 0.24
C ASN A 60 -11.44 6.90 0.42
N SER A 61 -10.24 6.40 0.18
CA SER A 61 -9.88 4.99 0.33
C SER A 61 -9.15 4.70 1.64
N SER A 62 -9.07 5.67 2.55
CA SER A 62 -8.26 5.59 3.80
C SER A 62 -8.55 4.34 4.63
N VAL A 63 -9.82 3.98 4.79
CA VAL A 63 -10.23 2.78 5.56
C VAL A 63 -9.72 1.49 4.91
N LEU A 64 -9.85 1.36 3.58
CA LEU A 64 -9.35 0.18 2.86
C LEU A 64 -7.82 0.09 2.92
N ILE A 65 -7.14 1.22 2.80
CA ILE A 65 -5.68 1.32 2.92
C ILE A 65 -5.25 0.91 4.33
N LEU A 66 -5.96 1.37 5.36
CA LEU A 66 -5.71 0.99 6.75
C LEU A 66 -5.85 -0.53 6.92
N VAL A 67 -6.96 -1.10 6.46
CA VAL A 67 -7.20 -2.55 6.53
C VAL A 67 -6.10 -3.30 5.78
N TYR A 68 -5.71 -2.87 4.58
CA TYR A 68 -4.67 -3.49 3.79
C TYR A 68 -3.31 -3.51 4.53
N VAL A 69 -2.85 -2.35 5.01
CA VAL A 69 -1.55 -2.23 5.69
C VAL A 69 -1.53 -3.03 6.99
N VAL A 70 -2.58 -2.90 7.82
CA VAL A 70 -2.65 -3.63 9.09
C VAL A 70 -2.71 -5.13 8.87
N THR A 71 -3.51 -5.60 7.90
CA THR A 71 -3.61 -7.03 7.59
C THR A 71 -2.27 -7.59 7.12
N ASN A 72 -1.56 -6.90 6.21
CA ASN A 72 -0.25 -7.34 5.73
C ASN A 72 0.76 -7.45 6.87
N VAL A 73 0.82 -6.44 7.73
CA VAL A 73 1.75 -6.41 8.86
C VAL A 73 1.42 -7.50 9.90
N CYS A 74 0.14 -7.66 10.24
CA CYS A 74 -0.29 -8.67 11.22
C CYS A 74 -0.05 -10.09 10.71
N MET A 75 -0.38 -10.37 9.44
CA MET A 75 -0.21 -11.69 8.86
C MET A 75 1.27 -12.06 8.71
N SER A 76 2.13 -11.12 8.31
CA SER A 76 3.58 -11.35 8.26
C SER A 76 4.15 -11.63 9.66
N ALA A 77 3.71 -10.91 10.68
CA ALA A 77 4.11 -11.15 12.07
C ALA A 77 3.64 -12.53 12.57
N MET A 78 2.41 -12.95 12.21
CA MET A 78 1.90 -14.29 12.55
C MET A 78 2.71 -15.41 11.88
N ILE A 79 3.07 -15.26 10.60
CA ILE A 79 3.91 -16.23 9.88
C ILE A 79 5.25 -16.40 10.58
N ILE A 80 5.88 -15.31 11.01
CA ILE A 80 7.15 -15.35 11.75
C ILE A 80 6.98 -16.04 13.09
N ALA A 81 5.90 -15.74 13.83
CA ALA A 81 5.62 -16.32 15.13
C ALA A 81 5.36 -17.83 15.08
N GLN A 82 4.76 -18.33 13.99
CA GLN A 82 4.38 -19.75 13.82
C GLN A 82 5.44 -20.59 13.10
N LYS A 83 6.64 -20.07 12.84
CA LYS A 83 7.72 -20.77 12.13
C LYS A 83 8.04 -22.16 12.70
N ASN A 84 7.87 -22.35 14.01
CA ASN A 84 8.17 -23.61 14.70
C ASN A 84 7.07 -24.68 14.59
N SER A 85 5.87 -24.32 14.11
CA SER A 85 4.73 -25.23 13.96
C SER A 85 4.40 -25.43 12.48
N PRO A 86 4.90 -26.50 11.80
CA PRO A 86 4.82 -26.61 10.32
C PRO A 86 3.40 -26.52 9.77
N ARG A 87 2.41 -27.07 10.48
CA ARG A 87 1.00 -27.05 10.05
C ARG A 87 0.41 -25.63 10.11
N GLU A 88 0.62 -24.93 11.21
CA GLU A 88 0.12 -23.56 11.42
C GLU A 88 0.84 -22.58 10.49
N TYR A 89 2.15 -22.76 10.29
CA TYR A 89 2.96 -21.98 9.36
C TYR A 89 2.44 -22.06 7.92
N MET A 90 2.16 -23.26 7.40
CA MET A 90 1.60 -23.42 6.06
C MET A 90 0.21 -22.79 5.92
N THR A 91 -0.64 -22.97 6.94
CA THR A 91 -1.98 -22.34 6.95
C THR A 91 -1.89 -20.81 6.94
N ALA A 92 -0.97 -20.23 7.72
CA ALA A 92 -0.75 -18.78 7.77
C ALA A 92 -0.25 -18.22 6.42
N ILE A 93 0.65 -18.94 5.73
CA ILE A 93 1.12 -18.55 4.39
C ILE A 93 -0.03 -18.53 3.38
N ILE A 94 -0.83 -19.59 3.32
CA ILE A 94 -1.97 -19.66 2.39
C ILE A 94 -2.96 -18.53 2.69
N ALA A 95 -3.29 -18.33 3.96
CA ALA A 95 -4.18 -17.24 4.38
C ALA A 95 -3.63 -15.87 3.98
N TYR A 96 -2.33 -15.63 4.15
CA TYR A 96 -1.67 -14.38 3.75
C TYR A 96 -1.81 -14.11 2.25
N ILE A 97 -1.50 -15.11 1.41
CA ILE A 97 -1.60 -14.98 -0.05
C ILE A 97 -3.04 -14.64 -0.46
N VAL A 98 -4.02 -15.39 0.04
CA VAL A 98 -5.44 -15.19 -0.30
C VAL A 98 -5.91 -13.81 0.15
N MET A 99 -5.61 -13.40 1.38
CA MET A 99 -6.02 -12.10 1.92
C MET A 99 -5.38 -10.92 1.16
N THR A 100 -4.10 -11.02 0.82
CA THR A 100 -3.41 -9.98 0.05
C THR A 100 -4.01 -9.82 -1.35
N ILE A 101 -4.32 -10.91 -2.04
CA ILE A 101 -4.97 -10.88 -3.35
C ILE A 101 -6.37 -10.25 -3.26
N LEU A 102 -7.21 -10.69 -2.31
CA LEU A 102 -8.56 -10.17 -2.14
C LEU A 102 -8.58 -8.68 -1.81
N LEU A 103 -7.70 -8.24 -0.91
CA LEU A 103 -7.58 -6.82 -0.56
C LEU A 103 -7.07 -5.99 -1.74
N SER A 104 -6.11 -6.49 -2.51
CA SER A 104 -5.61 -5.83 -3.71
C SER A 104 -6.71 -5.63 -4.76
N ILE A 105 -7.51 -6.66 -5.02
CA ILE A 105 -8.67 -6.59 -5.92
C ILE A 105 -9.70 -5.58 -5.40
N THR A 106 -9.98 -5.58 -4.10
CA THR A 106 -10.94 -4.65 -3.48
C THR A 106 -10.50 -3.20 -3.65
N ILE A 107 -9.21 -2.91 -3.46
CA ILE A 107 -8.65 -1.57 -3.67
C ILE A 107 -8.76 -1.17 -5.14
N MET A 108 -8.48 -2.09 -6.07
CA MET A 108 -8.63 -1.85 -7.50
C MET A 108 -10.08 -1.46 -7.85
N TYR A 109 -11.07 -2.22 -7.39
CA TYR A 109 -12.48 -1.90 -7.63
C TYR A 109 -12.89 -0.54 -7.05
N LYS A 110 -12.42 -0.23 -5.85
CA LYS A 110 -12.68 1.08 -5.22
C LYS A 110 -12.09 2.22 -6.03
N TYR A 111 -10.84 2.08 -6.46
CA TYR A 111 -10.16 3.07 -7.30
C TYR A 111 -10.85 3.24 -8.66
N ALA A 112 -11.21 2.14 -9.31
CA ALA A 112 -11.96 2.17 -10.58
C ALA A 112 -13.31 2.89 -10.43
N ALA A 113 -14.07 2.59 -9.37
CA ALA A 113 -15.35 3.26 -9.08
C ALA A 113 -15.18 4.77 -8.85
N GLU A 114 -14.09 5.20 -8.20
CA GLU A 114 -13.79 6.63 -8.03
C GLU A 114 -13.40 7.30 -9.33
N THR A 115 -12.63 6.63 -10.17
CA THR A 115 -12.26 7.13 -11.51
C THR A 115 -13.49 7.30 -12.39
N MET A 116 -14.46 6.37 -12.33
CA MET A 116 -15.73 6.50 -13.06
C MET A 116 -16.54 7.73 -12.64
N LYS A 117 -16.56 8.09 -11.36
CA LYS A 117 -17.24 9.31 -10.88
C LYS A 117 -16.66 10.59 -11.50
N ARG A 118 -15.41 10.53 -11.97
CA ARG A 118 -14.67 11.68 -12.55
C ARG A 118 -14.80 11.79 -14.07
N VAL A 119 -15.54 10.91 -14.72
CA VAL A 119 -15.76 10.94 -16.19
C VAL A 119 -16.24 12.32 -16.65
N LYS A 120 -17.12 12.96 -15.88
CA LYS A 120 -17.59 14.34 -16.18
C LYS A 120 -16.46 15.36 -16.17
N ALA A 121 -15.52 15.27 -15.23
CA ALA A 121 -14.35 16.15 -15.15
C ALA A 121 -13.42 15.94 -16.36
N PHE A 122 -13.18 14.69 -16.76
CA PHE A 122 -12.40 14.37 -17.97
C PHE A 122 -13.08 14.86 -19.25
N SER A 123 -14.42 14.76 -19.34
CA SER A 123 -15.20 15.32 -20.44
C SER A 123 -15.04 16.84 -20.54
N ASN A 124 -15.03 17.55 -19.42
CA ASN A 124 -14.78 18.99 -19.39
C ASN A 124 -13.37 19.34 -19.82
N LEU A 125 -12.35 18.60 -19.42
CA LEU A 125 -10.97 18.77 -19.88
C LEU A 125 -10.86 18.57 -21.41
N TYR A 126 -11.60 17.63 -21.97
CA TYR A 126 -11.66 17.44 -23.43
C TYR A 126 -12.28 18.65 -24.13
N LYS A 127 -13.36 19.23 -23.59
CA LYS A 127 -14.02 20.44 -24.13
C LYS A 127 -13.10 21.67 -24.12
N ILE A 128 -12.16 21.75 -23.19
CA ILE A 128 -11.17 22.84 -23.08
C ILE A 128 -9.96 22.63 -24.04
N GLY A 129 -9.99 21.57 -24.87
CA GLY A 129 -8.95 21.32 -25.89
C GLY A 129 -7.86 20.32 -25.48
N CYS A 130 -7.99 19.61 -24.34
CA CYS A 130 -7.06 18.54 -23.99
C CYS A 130 -7.27 17.33 -24.90
N THR A 131 -6.21 16.84 -25.55
CA THR A 131 -6.30 15.65 -26.40
C THR A 131 -6.51 14.38 -25.56
N ARG A 132 -7.24 13.38 -26.11
CA ARG A 132 -7.48 12.09 -25.46
C ARG A 132 -6.19 11.40 -25.01
N LYS A 133 -5.10 11.51 -25.82
CA LYS A 133 -3.79 10.95 -25.46
C LYS A 133 -3.20 11.57 -24.20
N LYS A 134 -3.32 12.89 -24.04
CA LYS A 134 -2.87 13.58 -22.82
C LYS A 134 -3.68 13.12 -21.60
N ILE A 135 -5.02 13.08 -21.71
CA ILE A 135 -5.88 12.63 -20.60
C ILE A 135 -5.54 11.18 -20.19
N ALA A 136 -5.41 10.26 -21.14
CA ALA A 136 -5.03 8.88 -20.86
C ALA A 136 -3.64 8.77 -20.18
N SER A 137 -2.66 9.57 -20.61
CA SER A 137 -1.35 9.62 -19.98
C SER A 137 -1.41 10.12 -18.54
N TYR A 138 -2.29 11.07 -18.21
CA TYR A 138 -2.50 11.55 -16.84
C TYR A 138 -3.13 10.50 -15.96
N ILE A 139 -4.18 9.85 -16.43
CA ILE A 139 -4.82 8.75 -15.69
C ILE A 139 -3.79 7.65 -15.39
N LYS A 140 -2.99 7.26 -16.40
CA LYS A 140 -1.95 6.24 -16.21
C LYS A 140 -0.90 6.66 -15.15
N LYS A 141 -0.44 7.90 -15.17
CA LYS A 141 0.49 8.43 -14.16
C LYS A 141 -0.14 8.43 -12.75
N GLU A 142 -1.41 8.85 -12.64
CA GLU A 142 -2.15 8.85 -11.37
C GLU A 142 -2.29 7.43 -10.80
N VAL A 143 -2.65 6.44 -11.65
CA VAL A 143 -2.74 5.02 -11.27
C VAL A 143 -1.40 4.51 -10.75
N ILE A 144 -0.33 4.69 -11.53
CA ILE A 144 1.02 4.23 -11.15
C ILE A 144 1.45 4.88 -9.83
N LEU A 145 1.21 6.18 -9.65
CA LEU A 145 1.59 6.88 -8.43
C LEU A 145 0.78 6.39 -7.22
N PHE A 146 -0.52 6.13 -7.39
CA PHE A 146 -1.38 5.59 -6.34
C PHE A 146 -0.90 4.22 -5.86
N TYR A 147 -0.68 3.28 -6.79
CA TYR A 147 -0.19 1.95 -6.44
C TYR A 147 1.25 1.95 -5.93
N SER A 148 2.11 2.82 -6.47
CA SER A 148 3.48 2.99 -5.96
C SER A 148 3.49 3.44 -4.49
N LEU A 149 2.65 4.39 -4.10
CA LEU A 149 2.53 4.82 -2.71
C LEU A 149 1.95 3.71 -1.82
N LEU A 150 0.96 2.98 -2.32
CA LEU A 150 0.32 1.88 -1.59
C LEU A 150 1.30 0.75 -1.28
N VAL A 151 2.22 0.46 -2.19
CA VAL A 151 3.25 -0.59 -2.04
C VAL A 151 4.43 -0.10 -1.21
N LEU A 152 4.88 1.13 -1.41
CA LEU A 152 6.11 1.66 -0.82
C LEU A 152 6.05 1.70 0.72
N ILE A 153 4.93 2.08 1.30
CA ILE A 153 4.82 2.25 2.75
C ILE A 153 4.82 0.92 3.50
N PRO A 154 4.02 -0.11 3.13
CA PRO A 154 4.14 -1.44 3.72
C PRO A 154 5.54 -2.03 3.56
N ILE A 155 6.17 -1.86 2.38
CA ILE A 155 7.53 -2.35 2.13
C ILE A 155 8.54 -1.72 3.10
N VAL A 156 8.51 -0.39 3.26
CA VAL A 156 9.42 0.30 4.19
C VAL A 156 9.23 -0.23 5.61
N TYR A 157 7.97 -0.37 6.05
CA TYR A 157 7.67 -0.91 7.37
C TYR A 157 8.12 -2.38 7.51
N LEU A 158 7.77 -3.23 6.55
CA LEU A 158 8.19 -4.64 6.54
C LEU A 158 9.71 -4.76 6.53
N THR A 159 10.44 -3.90 5.79
CA THR A 159 11.90 -3.90 5.77
C THR A 159 12.47 -3.63 7.16
N ILE A 160 11.93 -2.67 7.90
CA ILE A 160 12.38 -2.37 9.28
C ILE A 160 12.16 -3.58 10.20
N VAL A 161 10.97 -4.18 10.11
CA VAL A 161 10.62 -5.37 10.90
C VAL A 161 11.52 -6.56 10.55
N MET A 162 11.76 -6.77 9.25
CA MET A 162 12.56 -7.90 8.76
C MET A 162 14.04 -7.76 9.09
N ILE A 163 14.60 -6.56 9.13
CA ILE A 163 15.97 -6.33 9.61
C ILE A 163 16.09 -6.78 11.07
N GLN A 164 15.13 -6.44 11.92
CA GLN A 164 15.14 -6.88 13.32
C GLN A 164 15.03 -8.40 13.45
N VAL A 165 14.17 -9.05 12.66
CA VAL A 165 14.03 -10.52 12.66
C VAL A 165 15.31 -11.19 12.16
N TYR A 166 15.91 -10.69 11.09
CA TYR A 166 17.15 -11.22 10.52
C TYR A 166 18.32 -11.15 11.49
N MET A 167 18.44 -10.08 12.26
CA MET A 167 19.49 -9.94 13.28
C MET A 167 19.40 -11.00 14.39
N HIS A 168 18.20 -11.57 14.65
CA HIS A 168 17.99 -12.59 15.66
C HIS A 168 17.93 -14.02 15.09
N THR A 169 17.54 -14.17 13.83
CA THR A 169 17.35 -15.47 13.15
C THR A 169 17.76 -15.36 11.67
N PRO A 170 19.04 -15.57 11.33
CA PRO A 170 19.53 -15.39 9.95
C PRO A 170 18.90 -16.37 8.93
N ASP A 171 18.38 -17.50 9.37
CA ASP A 171 17.73 -18.52 8.50
C ASP A 171 16.39 -18.11 7.92
N THR A 172 15.98 -16.84 8.08
CA THR A 172 14.67 -16.33 7.62
C THR A 172 14.72 -15.64 6.26
N LEU A 173 15.86 -15.61 5.58
CA LEU A 173 16.05 -14.87 4.32
C LEU A 173 15.06 -15.31 3.22
N GLY A 174 14.84 -16.61 3.04
CA GLY A 174 13.88 -17.15 2.07
C GLY A 174 12.43 -16.73 2.36
N LEU A 175 12.05 -16.70 3.63
CA LEU A 175 10.73 -16.23 4.07
C LEU A 175 10.56 -14.74 3.79
N ILE A 176 11.58 -13.93 4.05
CA ILE A 176 11.56 -12.49 3.78
C ILE A 176 11.30 -12.23 2.30
N ILE A 177 12.03 -12.87 1.40
CA ILE A 177 11.88 -12.72 -0.05
C ILE A 177 10.47 -13.12 -0.48
N MET A 178 9.93 -14.22 0.07
CA MET A 178 8.58 -14.69 -0.21
C MET A 178 7.52 -13.65 0.21
N LEU A 179 7.62 -13.09 1.42
CA LEU A 179 6.66 -12.10 1.91
C LEU A 179 6.65 -10.83 1.05
N PHE A 180 7.82 -10.32 0.68
CA PHE A 180 7.91 -9.18 -0.26
C PHE A 180 7.33 -9.52 -1.64
N GLY A 181 7.58 -10.73 -2.15
CA GLY A 181 7.01 -11.18 -3.42
C GLY A 181 5.49 -11.20 -3.40
N VAL A 182 4.89 -11.76 -2.35
CA VAL A 182 3.43 -11.84 -2.20
C VAL A 182 2.79 -10.46 -2.07
N ASP A 183 3.47 -9.48 -1.48
CA ASP A 183 2.93 -8.11 -1.35
C ASP A 183 3.06 -7.31 -2.66
N ILE A 184 4.21 -7.40 -3.34
CA ILE A 184 4.52 -6.59 -4.52
C ILE A 184 3.83 -7.10 -5.79
N ILE A 185 3.84 -8.42 -6.04
CA ILE A 185 3.40 -9.00 -7.31
C ILE A 185 1.94 -8.66 -7.64
N PRO A 186 0.94 -8.84 -6.76
CA PRO A 186 -0.44 -8.49 -7.05
C PRO A 186 -0.63 -7.01 -7.36
N GLN A 187 0.05 -6.13 -6.64
CA GLN A 187 -0.04 -4.68 -6.84
C GLN A 187 0.57 -4.24 -8.18
N MET A 188 1.69 -4.84 -8.57
CA MET A 188 2.32 -4.57 -9.88
C MET A 188 1.44 -5.03 -11.04
N ILE A 189 0.82 -6.20 -10.93
CA ILE A 189 -0.10 -6.71 -11.95
C ILE A 189 -1.31 -5.76 -12.09
N LEU A 190 -1.91 -5.34 -10.98
CA LEU A 190 -3.07 -4.45 -10.99
C LEU A 190 -2.74 -3.02 -11.46
N ALA A 191 -1.52 -2.55 -11.24
CA ALA A 191 -1.07 -1.24 -11.72
C ALA A 191 -0.90 -1.20 -13.26
N VAL A 192 -0.71 -2.35 -13.90
CA VAL A 192 -0.52 -2.48 -15.36
C VAL A 192 -1.85 -2.73 -16.09
N MET A 193 -2.80 -3.37 -15.43
CA MET A 193 -4.17 -3.60 -15.97
C MET A 193 -4.98 -2.31 -16.04
#